data_7ae94013efc6194bf5bcd1022256083b
#
_entry.id   7ae94013efc6194bf5bcd1022256083b
#
_cell.length_a   1.000
_cell.length_b   1.000
_cell.length_c   1.000
_cell.angle_alpha   90.00
_cell.angle_beta   90.00
_cell.angle_gamma   90.00
#
_symmetry.space_group_name_H-M   'P 1'
#
loop_
_entity.id
_entity.type
_entity.pdbx_description
1 polymer ?
#
loop_
_entity_poly.entity_id
_entity_poly.type
_entity_poly.pdbx_seq_one_letter_code
_entity_poly.pdbx_strand_id
1 'polypeptide(L)'
;MKRNTFKYLFSLGFLILLLACSTKKNTFISRKSHALSSKYNILYNGGVALDKGIESLKSGYNDNFWEILPIERMQVSQEQILPGQTKDANFERAETKSTKAIQKHSMNIDGSEKNPQMDEAHLMLGKARYYDQRFVPALEAFNYVLYKYPESDKIYEVKIWREKTNMRLENDALAVTNLSKLLKEIKFKNQIFADANATLAQAFLNLKEKDSAVAKLKLARQFTKEKEEKARYNFILGQIYEDLGYKDSAFAAYQNVIDMKRKASRQYVIHAHIRQSAQFDIEKGDTLAYLKKYKVLLKDRENRPYLDVLNHQMGLFYDKNKKTGIAKKYYNTSLKSKSKDLYLIASNYRNLADVYFNEAKYVTAGKYFDSTMTNLKPRSREFKLIKKKRENLADVIKYEEIAQRDDSILKIALMSDVEKESYYKEYIEKLKKEDEAAKLRLEKEEAKAQTQSKAGKEKLNSLETDDMATSKGNKSAPKANINSAFITKPGDFYFYNPNTVLIGKKEFISKWGKRMHK
;
A
#
# COMPACT_ATOMS: atom_id res chain seq x y z
N MET A 1 -15.51 28.53 -67.03
CA MET A 1 -15.67 27.08 -66.82
C MET A 1 -14.66 26.44 -65.81
N LYS A 2 -13.40 26.87 -65.69
CA LYS A 2 -12.38 26.26 -64.82
C LYS A 2 -12.64 26.33 -63.30
N ARG A 3 -13.43 27.29 -62.82
CA ARG A 3 -13.66 27.50 -61.37
C ARG A 3 -14.71 26.57 -60.76
N ASN A 4 -15.64 26.06 -61.56
CA ASN A 4 -16.68 25.14 -61.10
C ASN A 4 -16.20 23.69 -61.17
N THR A 5 -15.36 23.34 -62.14
CA THR A 5 -14.75 22.00 -62.25
C THR A 5 -13.86 21.70 -61.05
N PHE A 6 -13.13 22.69 -60.51
CA PHE A 6 -12.32 22.49 -59.29
C PHE A 6 -13.18 22.27 -58.05
N LYS A 7 -14.34 22.91 -57.92
CA LYS A 7 -15.29 22.69 -56.82
C LYS A 7 -15.89 21.27 -56.89
N TYR A 8 -16.23 20.80 -58.07
CA TYR A 8 -16.75 19.44 -58.25
C TYR A 8 -15.68 18.37 -57.99
N LEU A 9 -14.44 18.58 -58.41
CA LEU A 9 -13.31 17.71 -58.13
C LEU A 9 -13.01 17.69 -56.64
N PHE A 10 -13.05 18.82 -55.94
CA PHE A 10 -12.85 18.92 -54.50
C PHE A 10 -14.00 18.22 -53.73
N SER A 11 -15.25 18.47 -54.15
CA SER A 11 -16.43 17.82 -53.58
C SER A 11 -16.41 16.28 -53.80
N LEU A 12 -16.01 15.85 -55.00
CA LEU A 12 -15.86 14.42 -55.31
C LEU A 12 -14.73 13.78 -54.51
N GLY A 13 -13.59 14.48 -54.35
CA GLY A 13 -12.48 14.05 -53.50
C GLY A 13 -12.89 13.95 -52.04
N PHE A 14 -13.67 14.90 -51.52
CA PHE A 14 -14.21 14.86 -50.15
C PHE A 14 -15.25 13.73 -49.97
N LEU A 15 -16.08 13.48 -50.97
CA LEU A 15 -17.03 12.36 -50.95
C LEU A 15 -16.32 10.98 -50.95
N ILE A 16 -15.22 10.85 -51.71
CA ILE A 16 -14.38 9.66 -51.74
C ILE A 16 -13.70 9.43 -50.40
N LEU A 17 -13.26 10.52 -49.70
CA LEU A 17 -12.71 10.46 -48.34
C LEU A 17 -13.73 9.96 -47.31
N LEU A 18 -15.00 10.36 -47.41
CA LEU A 18 -16.08 9.89 -46.54
C LEU A 18 -16.40 8.40 -46.73
N LEU A 19 -16.25 7.87 -47.97
CA LEU A 19 -16.47 6.47 -48.30
C LEU A 19 -15.27 5.57 -47.89
N ALA A 20 -14.12 6.13 -47.61
CA ALA A 20 -12.91 5.39 -47.24
C ALA A 20 -12.90 4.89 -45.77
N CYS A 21 -13.80 5.37 -44.92
CA CYS A 21 -13.84 5.08 -43.47
C CYS A 21 -14.77 3.90 -43.10
N SER A 22 -14.98 2.91 -43.98
CA SER A 22 -15.82 1.75 -43.67
C SER A 22 -15.00 0.57 -43.13
N THR A 23 -15.38 0.03 -41.96
CA THR A 23 -14.77 -1.19 -41.36
C THR A 23 -15.00 -2.46 -42.19
N LYS A 24 -15.96 -2.41 -43.16
CA LYS A 24 -16.29 -3.53 -44.03
C LYS A 24 -15.44 -3.60 -45.32
N LYS A 25 -14.67 -2.55 -45.61
CA LYS A 25 -13.87 -2.47 -46.85
C LYS A 25 -12.40 -2.80 -46.59
N ASN A 26 -11.88 -3.85 -47.20
CA ASN A 26 -10.48 -4.26 -47.10
C ASN A 26 -9.55 -3.43 -48.03
N THR A 27 -9.64 -2.10 -48.00
CA THR A 27 -8.73 -1.25 -48.76
C THR A 27 -7.55 -0.80 -47.89
N PHE A 28 -6.41 -0.54 -48.51
CA PHE A 28 -5.20 -0.03 -47.80
C PHE A 28 -5.51 1.23 -47.00
N ILE A 29 -6.24 2.19 -47.57
CA ILE A 29 -6.63 3.44 -46.94
C ILE A 29 -7.52 3.20 -45.70
N SER A 30 -8.53 2.33 -45.82
CA SER A 30 -9.41 1.97 -44.72
C SER A 30 -8.63 1.34 -43.57
N ARG A 31 -7.79 0.33 -43.86
CA ARG A 31 -6.94 -0.32 -42.83
C ARG A 31 -6.03 0.70 -42.11
N LYS A 32 -5.34 1.58 -42.85
CA LYS A 32 -4.45 2.59 -42.26
C LYS A 32 -5.23 3.64 -41.47
N SER A 33 -6.37 4.11 -41.95
CA SER A 33 -7.21 5.08 -41.23
C SER A 33 -7.71 4.49 -39.90
N HIS A 34 -8.25 3.28 -39.89
CA HIS A 34 -8.70 2.63 -38.67
C HIS A 34 -7.54 2.33 -37.71
N ALA A 35 -6.39 1.88 -38.22
CA ALA A 35 -5.20 1.63 -37.40
C ALA A 35 -4.67 2.91 -36.73
N LEU A 36 -4.56 4.01 -37.47
CA LEU A 36 -4.13 5.31 -36.95
C LEU A 36 -5.10 5.87 -35.91
N SER A 37 -6.41 5.84 -36.21
CA SER A 37 -7.44 6.30 -35.27
C SER A 37 -7.47 5.48 -33.99
N SER A 38 -7.29 4.15 -34.08
CA SER A 38 -7.18 3.27 -32.91
C SER A 38 -5.96 3.63 -32.09
N LYS A 39 -4.77 3.65 -32.70
CA LYS A 39 -3.49 3.79 -32.03
C LYS A 39 -3.32 5.14 -31.34
N TYR A 40 -3.39 6.22 -32.12
CA TYR A 40 -2.98 7.54 -31.66
C TYR A 40 -4.08 8.33 -30.93
N ASN A 41 -5.33 7.93 -31.08
CA ASN A 41 -6.44 8.67 -30.47
C ASN A 41 -7.08 7.87 -29.32
N ILE A 42 -7.38 6.59 -29.55
CA ILE A 42 -8.16 5.81 -28.59
C ILE A 42 -7.23 5.05 -27.64
N LEU A 43 -6.35 4.19 -28.16
CA LEU A 43 -5.47 3.34 -27.34
C LEU A 43 -4.41 4.15 -26.61
N TYR A 44 -3.87 5.21 -27.21
CA TYR A 44 -2.96 6.12 -26.51
C TYR A 44 -3.58 6.69 -25.23
N ASN A 45 -4.80 7.25 -25.34
CA ASN A 45 -5.50 7.79 -24.18
C ASN A 45 -5.92 6.72 -23.17
N GLY A 46 -6.20 5.49 -23.64
CA GLY A 46 -6.45 4.33 -22.79
C GLY A 46 -5.19 3.90 -22.02
N GLY A 47 -4.04 3.85 -22.71
CA GLY A 47 -2.73 3.55 -22.12
C GLY A 47 -2.33 4.54 -21.04
N VAL A 48 -2.46 5.85 -21.32
CA VAL A 48 -2.20 6.89 -20.31
C VAL A 48 -3.07 6.72 -19.06
N ALA A 49 -4.33 6.34 -19.24
CA ALA A 49 -5.21 6.08 -18.09
C ALA A 49 -4.77 4.80 -17.34
N LEU A 50 -4.47 3.72 -18.07
CA LEU A 50 -3.97 2.48 -17.48
C LEU A 50 -2.70 2.71 -16.65
N ASP A 51 -1.72 3.43 -17.20
CA ASP A 51 -0.46 3.73 -16.53
C ASP A 51 -0.67 4.55 -15.25
N LYS A 52 -1.56 5.56 -15.30
CA LYS A 52 -1.93 6.35 -14.10
C LYS A 52 -2.59 5.48 -13.02
N GLY A 53 -3.48 4.57 -13.40
CA GLY A 53 -4.11 3.63 -12.48
C GLY A 53 -3.07 2.71 -11.83
N ILE A 54 -2.14 2.16 -12.61
CA ILE A 54 -1.04 1.31 -12.13
C ILE A 54 -0.12 2.08 -11.18
N GLU A 55 0.24 3.32 -11.51
CA GLU A 55 1.08 4.16 -10.66
C GLU A 55 0.39 4.49 -9.33
N SER A 56 -0.89 4.85 -9.38
CA SER A 56 -1.72 5.07 -8.19
C SER A 56 -1.78 3.82 -7.31
N LEU A 57 -1.99 2.66 -7.90
CA LEU A 57 -2.05 1.38 -7.19
C LEU A 57 -0.70 1.03 -6.55
N LYS A 58 0.41 1.19 -7.28
CA LYS A 58 1.77 0.97 -6.78
C LYS A 58 2.15 1.95 -5.66
N SER A 59 1.77 3.22 -5.78
CA SER A 59 2.07 4.25 -4.75
C SER A 59 1.25 4.09 -3.49
N GLY A 60 0.03 3.57 -3.60
CA GLY A 60 -0.84 3.25 -2.47
C GLY A 60 -0.51 1.93 -1.78
N TYR A 61 0.33 1.08 -2.39
CA TYR A 61 0.66 -0.23 -1.84
C TYR A 61 1.69 -0.12 -0.72
N ASN A 62 1.35 -0.66 0.45
CA ASN A 62 2.26 -0.73 1.59
C ASN A 62 2.87 -2.13 1.68
N ASP A 63 4.18 -2.23 1.44
CA ASP A 63 4.92 -3.47 1.58
C ASP A 63 4.99 -3.93 3.06
N ASN A 64 4.65 -5.19 3.31
CA ASN A 64 4.88 -5.83 4.60
C ASN A 64 6.28 -6.45 4.63
N PHE A 65 7.27 -5.69 5.08
CA PHE A 65 8.66 -6.15 5.14
C PHE A 65 8.93 -7.25 6.17
N TRP A 66 7.95 -7.66 6.98
CA TRP A 66 8.05 -8.77 7.93
C TRP A 66 7.84 -10.14 7.28
N GLU A 67 7.21 -10.15 6.10
CA GLU A 67 6.95 -11.34 5.29
C GLU A 67 7.73 -11.28 3.98
N ILE A 68 7.81 -12.41 3.26
CA ILE A 68 8.36 -12.41 1.90
C ILE A 68 7.46 -11.54 1.03
N LEU A 69 8.05 -10.51 0.42
CA LEU A 69 7.30 -9.58 -0.41
C LEU A 69 6.76 -10.29 -1.67
N PRO A 70 5.53 -9.99 -2.10
CA PRO A 70 5.05 -10.44 -3.41
C PRO A 70 5.83 -9.75 -4.52
N ILE A 71 5.97 -10.40 -5.67
CA ILE A 71 6.66 -9.80 -6.82
C ILE A 71 5.87 -8.60 -7.35
N GLU A 72 4.56 -8.74 -7.46
CA GLU A 72 3.68 -7.66 -7.90
C GLU A 72 3.07 -6.89 -6.72
N ARG A 73 3.14 -5.57 -6.77
CA ARG A 73 2.53 -4.66 -5.78
C ARG A 73 1.06 -4.44 -6.11
N MET A 74 0.22 -5.37 -5.67
CA MET A 74 -1.22 -5.29 -5.82
C MET A 74 -1.90 -6.01 -4.66
N GLN A 75 -2.67 -5.27 -3.88
CA GLN A 75 -3.51 -5.85 -2.83
C GLN A 75 -4.83 -6.29 -3.45
N VAL A 76 -5.14 -7.58 -3.31
CA VAL A 76 -6.45 -8.11 -3.73
C VAL A 76 -7.45 -7.87 -2.60
N SER A 77 -8.58 -7.28 -2.96
CA SER A 77 -9.71 -7.10 -2.04
C SER A 77 -10.44 -8.43 -1.87
N GLN A 78 -10.95 -8.66 -0.66
CA GLN A 78 -11.84 -9.80 -0.40
C GLN A 78 -13.28 -9.54 -0.88
N GLU A 79 -13.61 -8.30 -1.22
CA GLU A 79 -14.93 -7.95 -1.75
C GLU A 79 -15.03 -8.40 -3.21
N GLN A 80 -16.06 -9.18 -3.51
CA GLN A 80 -16.38 -9.52 -4.90
C GLN A 80 -16.89 -8.28 -5.62
N ILE A 81 -16.25 -7.95 -6.75
CA ILE A 81 -16.71 -6.88 -7.61
C ILE A 81 -17.75 -7.48 -8.55
N LEU A 82 -18.97 -6.93 -8.48
CA LEU A 82 -20.05 -7.36 -9.38
C LEU A 82 -19.74 -6.97 -10.83
N PRO A 83 -20.20 -7.77 -11.80
CA PRO A 83 -20.07 -7.42 -13.22
C PRO A 83 -20.61 -6.01 -13.49
N GLY A 84 -19.82 -5.18 -14.18
CA GLY A 84 -20.18 -3.78 -14.49
C GLY A 84 -19.81 -2.74 -13.43
N GLN A 85 -19.30 -3.16 -12.27
CA GLN A 85 -18.72 -2.22 -11.28
C GLN A 85 -17.21 -2.13 -11.47
N THR A 86 -16.67 -0.93 -11.36
CA THR A 86 -15.24 -0.63 -11.38
C THR A 86 -14.82 0.01 -10.06
N LYS A 87 -13.58 -0.26 -9.62
CA LYS A 87 -13.04 0.35 -8.39
C LYS A 87 -12.26 1.63 -8.65
N ASP A 88 -11.65 1.74 -9.83
CA ASP A 88 -10.78 2.87 -10.18
C ASP A 88 -11.18 3.45 -11.54
N ALA A 89 -11.47 4.76 -11.54
CA ALA A 89 -11.88 5.51 -12.74
C ALA A 89 -10.84 5.46 -13.88
N ASN A 90 -9.55 5.27 -13.58
CA ASN A 90 -8.52 5.14 -14.60
C ASN A 90 -8.61 3.79 -15.31
N PHE A 91 -8.85 2.69 -14.59
CA PHE A 91 -9.05 1.38 -15.20
C PHE A 91 -10.36 1.31 -15.97
N GLU A 92 -11.43 1.92 -15.47
CA GLU A 92 -12.69 2.09 -16.20
C GLU A 92 -12.47 2.85 -17.52
N ARG A 93 -11.72 3.96 -17.47
CA ARG A 93 -11.40 4.73 -18.68
C ARG A 93 -10.57 3.93 -19.67
N ALA A 94 -9.58 3.15 -19.21
CA ALA A 94 -8.76 2.27 -20.04
C ALA A 94 -9.64 1.20 -20.72
N GLU A 95 -10.54 0.55 -19.97
CA GLU A 95 -11.50 -0.43 -20.49
C GLU A 95 -12.44 0.19 -21.51
N THR A 96 -13.03 1.35 -21.20
CA THR A 96 -13.93 2.09 -22.13
C THR A 96 -13.22 2.44 -23.43
N LYS A 97 -11.95 2.87 -23.36
CA LYS A 97 -11.16 3.17 -24.56
C LYS A 97 -10.84 1.91 -25.36
N SER A 98 -10.43 0.84 -24.70
CA SER A 98 -10.16 -0.45 -25.35
C SER A 98 -11.40 -0.99 -26.05
N THR A 99 -12.53 -1.01 -25.36
CA THR A 99 -13.84 -1.43 -25.91
C THR A 99 -14.26 -0.55 -27.08
N LYS A 100 -14.08 0.78 -26.99
CA LYS A 100 -14.37 1.70 -28.08
C LYS A 100 -13.49 1.43 -29.31
N ALA A 101 -12.19 1.11 -29.11
CA ALA A 101 -11.29 0.76 -30.21
C ALA A 101 -11.79 -0.52 -30.90
N ILE A 102 -12.13 -1.54 -30.15
CA ILE A 102 -12.64 -2.82 -30.67
C ILE A 102 -13.94 -2.61 -31.42
N GLN A 103 -14.93 -1.95 -30.82
CA GLN A 103 -16.25 -1.76 -31.43
C GLN A 103 -16.25 -0.91 -32.69
N LYS A 104 -15.43 0.17 -32.71
CA LYS A 104 -15.45 1.16 -33.81
C LYS A 104 -14.44 0.90 -34.91
N HIS A 105 -13.37 0.16 -34.62
CA HIS A 105 -12.26 0.04 -35.54
C HIS A 105 -11.81 -1.39 -35.82
N SER A 106 -12.46 -2.42 -35.25
CA SER A 106 -12.26 -3.81 -35.69
C SER A 106 -12.72 -3.98 -37.14
N MET A 107 -11.87 -4.61 -37.93
CA MET A 107 -12.09 -4.89 -39.34
C MET A 107 -12.04 -6.40 -39.56
N ASN A 108 -12.97 -7.13 -38.94
CA ASN A 108 -13.07 -8.58 -39.15
C ASN A 108 -13.71 -8.85 -40.51
N ILE A 109 -12.88 -9.13 -41.50
CA ILE A 109 -13.28 -9.39 -42.89
C ILE A 109 -12.88 -10.83 -43.25
N ASP A 110 -13.82 -11.62 -43.68
CA ASP A 110 -13.63 -13.04 -44.03
C ASP A 110 -12.98 -13.84 -42.88
N GLY A 111 -13.43 -13.59 -41.66
CA GLY A 111 -12.92 -14.25 -40.45
C GLY A 111 -11.54 -13.80 -39.96
N SER A 112 -10.87 -12.87 -40.67
CA SER A 112 -9.56 -12.34 -40.34
C SER A 112 -9.64 -10.86 -39.97
N GLU A 113 -8.99 -10.48 -38.87
CA GLU A 113 -8.86 -9.09 -38.46
C GLU A 113 -7.83 -8.36 -39.31
N LYS A 114 -8.22 -7.24 -39.91
CA LYS A 114 -7.37 -6.44 -40.80
C LYS A 114 -6.79 -5.18 -40.12
N ASN A 115 -7.28 -4.80 -38.93
CA ASN A 115 -6.71 -3.74 -38.16
C ASN A 115 -5.62 -4.31 -37.21
N PRO A 116 -4.34 -3.97 -37.41
CA PRO A 116 -3.22 -4.52 -36.63
C PRO A 116 -3.15 -4.01 -35.19
N GLN A 117 -4.11 -3.17 -34.75
CA GLN A 117 -4.12 -2.63 -33.38
C GLN A 117 -5.11 -3.36 -32.47
N MET A 118 -5.79 -4.38 -32.97
CA MET A 118 -6.86 -5.04 -32.19
C MET A 118 -6.31 -6.00 -31.14
N ASP A 119 -5.16 -6.59 -31.35
CA ASP A 119 -4.43 -7.38 -30.36
C ASP A 119 -4.03 -6.51 -29.16
N GLU A 120 -3.48 -5.30 -29.40
CA GLU A 120 -3.14 -4.34 -28.36
C GLU A 120 -4.41 -3.83 -27.63
N ALA A 121 -5.49 -3.62 -28.35
CA ALA A 121 -6.78 -3.23 -27.75
C ALA A 121 -7.31 -4.28 -26.77
N HIS A 122 -7.28 -5.54 -27.14
CA HIS A 122 -7.71 -6.65 -26.28
C HIS A 122 -6.72 -6.89 -25.13
N LEU A 123 -5.40 -6.73 -25.35
CA LEU A 123 -4.40 -6.81 -24.29
C LEU A 123 -4.63 -5.71 -23.25
N MET A 124 -4.86 -4.47 -23.68
CA MET A 124 -5.18 -3.35 -22.80
C MET A 124 -6.48 -3.58 -22.03
N LEU A 125 -7.50 -4.11 -22.69
CA LEU A 125 -8.77 -4.50 -22.07
C LEU A 125 -8.54 -5.51 -20.94
N GLY A 126 -7.76 -6.56 -21.21
CA GLY A 126 -7.41 -7.58 -20.24
C GLY A 126 -6.65 -7.01 -19.05
N LYS A 127 -5.65 -6.14 -19.30
CA LYS A 127 -4.89 -5.46 -18.24
C LYS A 127 -5.77 -4.55 -17.38
N ALA A 128 -6.63 -3.75 -17.98
CA ALA A 128 -7.56 -2.88 -17.26
C ALA A 128 -8.47 -3.69 -16.31
N ARG A 129 -9.04 -4.78 -16.80
CA ARG A 129 -9.87 -5.69 -16.00
C ARG A 129 -9.10 -6.41 -14.91
N TYR A 130 -7.84 -6.80 -15.17
CA TYR A 130 -6.96 -7.43 -14.19
C TYR A 130 -6.67 -6.50 -13.00
N TYR A 131 -6.26 -5.28 -13.27
CA TYR A 131 -5.97 -4.30 -12.20
C TYR A 131 -7.23 -3.84 -11.46
N ASP A 132 -8.37 -3.86 -12.14
CA ASP A 132 -9.68 -3.65 -11.52
C ASP A 132 -10.20 -4.90 -10.76
N GLN A 133 -9.38 -5.95 -10.68
CA GLN A 133 -9.64 -7.22 -9.96
C GLN A 133 -10.79 -8.05 -10.52
N ARG A 134 -11.17 -7.82 -11.76
CA ARG A 134 -12.13 -8.65 -12.51
C ARG A 134 -11.39 -9.72 -13.32
N PHE A 135 -10.88 -10.74 -12.59
CA PHE A 135 -9.94 -11.70 -13.15
C PHE A 135 -10.53 -12.61 -14.22
N VAL A 136 -11.77 -13.07 -14.07
CA VAL A 136 -12.41 -13.92 -15.09
C VAL A 136 -12.59 -13.16 -16.41
N PRO A 137 -13.20 -11.97 -16.47
CA PRO A 137 -13.25 -11.16 -17.69
C PRO A 137 -11.89 -10.76 -18.26
N ALA A 138 -10.85 -10.62 -17.40
CA ALA A 138 -9.49 -10.38 -17.86
C ALA A 138 -8.92 -11.61 -18.58
N LEU A 139 -9.11 -12.80 -17.99
CA LEU A 139 -8.68 -14.08 -18.58
C LEU A 139 -9.32 -14.32 -19.95
N GLU A 140 -10.60 -14.01 -20.09
CA GLU A 140 -11.32 -14.10 -21.38
C GLU A 140 -10.68 -13.20 -22.44
N ALA A 141 -10.34 -11.95 -22.09
CA ALA A 141 -9.70 -11.01 -23.01
C ALA A 141 -8.31 -11.53 -23.47
N PHE A 142 -7.51 -12.07 -22.54
CA PHE A 142 -6.19 -12.64 -22.88
C PHE A 142 -6.32 -13.90 -23.74
N ASN A 143 -7.25 -14.81 -23.40
CA ASN A 143 -7.50 -16.00 -24.19
C ASN A 143 -7.98 -15.66 -25.60
N TYR A 144 -8.79 -14.60 -25.74
CA TYR A 144 -9.23 -14.13 -27.05
C TYR A 144 -8.05 -13.71 -27.93
N VAL A 145 -7.08 -12.97 -27.39
CA VAL A 145 -5.86 -12.60 -28.15
C VAL A 145 -5.08 -13.84 -28.57
N LEU A 146 -4.88 -14.80 -27.65
CA LEU A 146 -4.14 -16.02 -27.93
C LEU A 146 -4.79 -16.89 -29.02
N TYR A 147 -6.11 -16.89 -29.07
CA TYR A 147 -6.87 -17.62 -30.08
C TYR A 147 -6.93 -16.89 -31.42
N LYS A 148 -7.27 -15.58 -31.41
CA LYS A 148 -7.57 -14.82 -32.62
C LYS A 148 -6.32 -14.21 -33.27
N TYR A 149 -5.28 -13.91 -32.50
CA TYR A 149 -4.06 -13.23 -32.97
C TYR A 149 -2.78 -14.00 -32.60
N PRO A 150 -2.62 -15.27 -33.02
CA PRO A 150 -1.49 -16.10 -32.62
C PRO A 150 -0.14 -15.57 -33.11
N GLU A 151 -0.12 -14.78 -34.19
CA GLU A 151 1.08 -14.14 -34.78
C GLU A 151 1.34 -12.72 -34.25
N SER A 152 0.63 -12.29 -33.20
CA SER A 152 0.83 -10.97 -32.58
C SER A 152 2.25 -10.83 -32.01
N ASP A 153 2.87 -9.67 -32.19
CA ASP A 153 4.15 -9.30 -31.56
C ASP A 153 4.01 -9.20 -30.02
N LYS A 154 2.78 -9.11 -29.48
CA LYS A 154 2.45 -9.11 -28.07
C LYS A 154 2.17 -10.50 -27.48
N ILE A 155 2.28 -11.57 -28.27
CA ILE A 155 1.84 -12.91 -27.87
C ILE A 155 2.50 -13.40 -26.58
N TYR A 156 3.78 -13.15 -26.39
CA TYR A 156 4.49 -13.54 -25.17
C TYR A 156 4.03 -12.73 -23.95
N GLU A 157 3.79 -11.44 -24.14
CA GLU A 157 3.26 -10.58 -23.10
C GLU A 157 1.85 -11.03 -22.68
N VAL A 158 0.99 -11.34 -23.64
CA VAL A 158 -0.36 -11.87 -23.37
C VAL A 158 -0.31 -13.19 -22.62
N LYS A 159 0.59 -14.11 -22.99
CA LYS A 159 0.82 -15.37 -22.27
C LYS A 159 1.19 -15.10 -20.80
N ILE A 160 2.08 -14.15 -20.53
CA ILE A 160 2.47 -13.78 -19.16
C ILE A 160 1.27 -13.22 -18.38
N TRP A 161 0.49 -12.30 -18.97
CA TRP A 161 -0.69 -11.73 -18.32
C TRP A 161 -1.78 -12.75 -18.05
N ARG A 162 -1.97 -13.71 -18.96
CA ARG A 162 -2.88 -14.85 -18.73
C ARG A 162 -2.46 -15.63 -17.48
N GLU A 163 -1.17 -15.94 -17.35
CA GLU A 163 -0.70 -16.73 -16.20
C GLU A 163 -0.69 -15.91 -14.89
N LYS A 164 -0.43 -14.61 -14.94
CA LYS A 164 -0.68 -13.72 -13.79
C LYS A 164 -2.13 -13.80 -13.34
N THR A 165 -3.07 -13.83 -14.31
CA THR A 165 -4.50 -13.94 -14.01
C THR A 165 -4.85 -15.31 -13.45
N ASN A 166 -4.29 -16.39 -14.01
CA ASN A 166 -4.46 -17.74 -13.47
C ASN A 166 -4.01 -17.84 -12.01
N MET A 167 -2.88 -17.24 -11.64
CA MET A 167 -2.43 -17.20 -10.24
C MET A 167 -3.41 -16.44 -9.32
N ARG A 168 -4.08 -15.37 -9.82
CA ARG A 168 -5.12 -14.67 -9.03
C ARG A 168 -6.39 -15.52 -8.86
N LEU A 169 -6.58 -16.51 -9.72
CA LEU A 169 -7.66 -17.51 -9.65
C LEU A 169 -7.19 -18.82 -8.97
N GLU A 170 -6.07 -18.79 -8.24
CA GLU A 170 -5.49 -19.92 -7.49
C GLU A 170 -5.02 -21.09 -8.37
N ASN A 171 -4.84 -20.87 -9.66
CA ASN A 171 -4.36 -21.88 -10.62
C ASN A 171 -2.82 -21.85 -10.76
N ASP A 172 -2.09 -21.84 -9.65
CA ASP A 172 -0.62 -21.68 -9.62
C ASP A 172 0.12 -22.81 -10.35
N ALA A 173 -0.30 -24.07 -10.20
CA ALA A 173 0.32 -25.22 -10.87
C ALA A 173 0.19 -25.13 -12.40
N LEU A 174 -0.96 -24.66 -12.90
CA LEU A 174 -1.20 -24.41 -14.32
C LEU A 174 -0.26 -23.28 -14.81
N ALA A 175 -0.13 -22.21 -14.03
CA ALA A 175 0.76 -21.10 -14.35
C ALA A 175 2.22 -21.55 -14.43
N VAL A 176 2.71 -22.40 -13.51
CA VAL A 176 4.05 -23.01 -13.56
C VAL A 176 4.26 -23.79 -14.86
N THR A 177 3.30 -24.63 -15.23
CA THR A 177 3.39 -25.45 -16.45
C THR A 177 3.48 -24.57 -17.70
N ASN A 178 2.56 -23.61 -17.84
CA ASN A 178 2.47 -22.75 -19.00
C ASN A 178 3.66 -21.78 -19.11
N LEU A 179 4.11 -21.17 -18.03
CA LEU A 179 5.28 -20.28 -18.01
C LEU A 179 6.57 -21.06 -18.29
N SER A 180 6.69 -22.27 -17.78
CA SER A 180 7.85 -23.13 -18.08
C SER A 180 7.91 -23.50 -19.57
N LYS A 181 6.78 -23.72 -20.21
CA LYS A 181 6.67 -23.92 -21.67
C LYS A 181 7.02 -22.62 -22.42
N LEU A 182 6.45 -21.51 -22.00
CA LEU A 182 6.70 -20.18 -22.58
C LEU A 182 8.20 -19.84 -22.58
N LEU A 183 8.91 -20.08 -21.47
CA LEU A 183 10.34 -19.81 -21.35
C LEU A 183 11.23 -20.63 -22.32
N LYS A 184 10.74 -21.79 -22.80
CA LYS A 184 11.41 -22.56 -23.85
C LYS A 184 11.18 -21.95 -25.24
N GLU A 185 10.08 -21.25 -25.45
CA GLU A 185 9.74 -20.58 -26.71
C GLU A 185 10.48 -19.24 -26.87
N ILE A 186 10.77 -18.53 -25.76
CA ILE A 186 11.42 -17.22 -25.79
C ILE A 186 12.90 -17.38 -26.14
N LYS A 187 13.30 -16.91 -27.30
CA LYS A 187 14.70 -16.96 -27.79
C LYS A 187 15.57 -15.82 -27.27
N PHE A 188 14.98 -14.68 -26.89
CA PHE A 188 15.68 -13.45 -26.52
C PHE A 188 15.60 -13.19 -25.02
N LYS A 189 16.75 -12.91 -24.40
CA LYS A 189 16.86 -12.58 -22.97
C LYS A 189 16.67 -11.06 -22.77
N ASN A 190 15.44 -10.61 -22.90
CA ASN A 190 15.01 -9.21 -22.77
C ASN A 190 14.06 -9.02 -21.56
N GLN A 191 13.35 -7.89 -21.50
CA GLN A 191 12.38 -7.60 -20.43
C GLN A 191 11.26 -8.66 -20.35
N ILE A 192 10.74 -9.15 -21.48
CA ILE A 192 9.71 -10.20 -21.52
C ILE A 192 10.22 -11.50 -20.89
N PHE A 193 11.49 -11.85 -21.13
CA PHE A 193 12.11 -13.00 -20.47
C PHE A 193 12.24 -12.78 -18.96
N ALA A 194 12.58 -11.56 -18.52
CA ALA A 194 12.62 -11.21 -17.09
C ALA A 194 11.24 -11.30 -16.46
N ASP A 195 10.20 -10.76 -17.10
CA ASP A 195 8.82 -10.76 -16.62
C ASP A 195 8.24 -12.17 -16.51
N ALA A 196 8.53 -13.03 -17.50
CA ALA A 196 8.13 -14.44 -17.47
C ALA A 196 8.78 -15.18 -16.29
N ASN A 197 10.09 -14.97 -16.06
CA ASN A 197 10.80 -15.58 -14.93
C ASN A 197 10.32 -15.02 -13.59
N ALA A 198 10.04 -13.72 -13.48
CA ALA A 198 9.48 -13.12 -12.27
C ALA A 198 8.09 -13.68 -11.95
N THR A 199 7.23 -13.78 -12.96
CA THR A 199 5.89 -14.36 -12.81
C THR A 199 5.96 -15.84 -12.40
N LEU A 200 6.86 -16.61 -13.00
CA LEU A 200 7.09 -18.01 -12.63
C LEU A 200 7.65 -18.15 -11.20
N ALA A 201 8.53 -17.23 -10.78
CA ALA A 201 9.03 -17.21 -9.41
C ALA A 201 7.88 -16.96 -8.40
N GLN A 202 6.92 -16.07 -8.73
CA GLN A 202 5.74 -15.87 -7.88
C GLN A 202 4.88 -17.13 -7.80
N ALA A 203 4.66 -17.83 -8.91
CA ALA A 203 3.90 -19.08 -8.90
C ALA A 203 4.57 -20.15 -8.01
N PHE A 204 5.90 -20.27 -8.07
CA PHE A 204 6.65 -21.17 -7.16
C PHE A 204 6.55 -20.73 -5.69
N LEU A 205 6.57 -19.43 -5.40
CA LEU A 205 6.38 -18.93 -4.02
C LEU A 205 4.98 -19.27 -3.49
N ASN A 206 3.95 -19.15 -4.32
CA ASN A 206 2.59 -19.54 -3.96
C ASN A 206 2.50 -21.03 -3.62
N LEU A 207 3.21 -21.87 -4.38
CA LEU A 207 3.32 -23.32 -4.16
C LEU A 207 4.34 -23.69 -3.06
N LYS A 208 4.99 -22.71 -2.42
CA LYS A 208 6.03 -22.89 -1.38
C LYS A 208 7.31 -23.58 -1.86
N GLU A 209 7.55 -23.59 -3.17
CA GLU A 209 8.76 -24.11 -3.80
C GLU A 209 9.85 -23.02 -3.87
N LYS A 210 10.50 -22.73 -2.73
CA LYS A 210 11.41 -21.60 -2.56
C LYS A 210 12.67 -21.71 -3.42
N ASP A 211 13.27 -22.90 -3.53
CA ASP A 211 14.49 -23.11 -4.34
C ASP A 211 14.23 -22.84 -5.84
N SER A 212 13.10 -23.34 -6.34
CA SER A 212 12.64 -23.07 -7.71
C SER A 212 12.41 -21.58 -7.93
N ALA A 213 11.80 -20.91 -6.96
CA ALA A 213 11.57 -19.46 -7.00
C ALA A 213 12.90 -18.68 -7.05
N VAL A 214 13.89 -19.05 -6.23
CA VAL A 214 15.24 -18.43 -6.26
C VAL A 214 15.87 -18.53 -7.64
N ALA A 215 15.83 -19.72 -8.26
CA ALA A 215 16.45 -19.93 -9.58
C ALA A 215 15.82 -18.99 -10.63
N LYS A 216 14.50 -18.84 -10.62
CA LYS A 216 13.79 -17.97 -11.58
C LYS A 216 13.97 -16.49 -11.26
N LEU A 217 13.94 -16.12 -10.00
CA LEU A 217 14.11 -14.74 -9.58
C LEU A 217 15.53 -14.21 -9.85
N LYS A 218 16.55 -15.06 -9.79
CA LYS A 218 17.92 -14.70 -10.23
C LYS A 218 17.93 -14.30 -11.71
N LEU A 219 17.24 -15.05 -12.57
CA LEU A 219 17.14 -14.74 -13.99
C LEU A 219 16.35 -13.44 -14.21
N ALA A 220 15.21 -13.28 -13.54
CA ALA A 220 14.43 -12.05 -13.60
C ALA A 220 15.27 -10.83 -13.24
N ARG A 221 15.99 -10.88 -12.12
CA ARG A 221 16.90 -9.83 -11.66
C ARG A 221 17.99 -9.49 -12.68
N GLN A 222 18.53 -10.51 -13.33
CA GLN A 222 19.64 -10.34 -14.28
C GLN A 222 19.21 -9.60 -15.54
N PHE A 223 18.01 -9.90 -16.05
CA PHE A 223 17.55 -9.43 -17.36
C PHE A 223 16.54 -8.29 -17.31
N THR A 224 15.99 -7.95 -16.14
CA THR A 224 15.12 -6.76 -16.02
C THR A 224 15.89 -5.47 -16.27
N LYS A 225 15.30 -4.58 -17.06
CA LYS A 225 15.79 -3.22 -17.31
C LYS A 225 15.29 -2.23 -16.27
N GLU A 226 14.20 -2.58 -15.56
CA GLU A 226 13.55 -1.74 -14.57
C GLU A 226 14.31 -1.77 -13.25
N LYS A 227 14.88 -0.62 -12.87
CA LYS A 227 15.71 -0.51 -11.65
C LYS A 227 14.91 -0.81 -10.37
N GLU A 228 13.66 -0.40 -10.34
CA GLU A 228 12.79 -0.64 -9.18
C GLU A 228 12.49 -2.13 -8.99
N GLU A 229 12.17 -2.84 -10.08
CA GLU A 229 11.99 -4.29 -10.06
C GLU A 229 13.27 -5.01 -9.67
N LYS A 230 14.42 -4.57 -10.18
CA LYS A 230 15.71 -5.13 -9.82
C LYS A 230 15.99 -5.03 -8.32
N ALA A 231 15.68 -3.88 -7.71
CA ALA A 231 15.81 -3.68 -6.28
C ALA A 231 14.86 -4.62 -5.50
N ARG A 232 13.60 -4.71 -5.94
CA ARG A 232 12.60 -5.57 -5.33
C ARG A 232 12.99 -7.04 -5.42
N TYR A 233 13.44 -7.51 -6.58
CA TYR A 233 13.88 -8.91 -6.78
C TYR A 233 15.10 -9.26 -5.91
N ASN A 234 16.06 -8.35 -5.78
CA ASN A 234 17.20 -8.55 -4.87
C ASN A 234 16.72 -8.64 -3.40
N PHE A 235 15.77 -7.80 -3.01
CA PHE A 235 15.24 -7.80 -1.65
C PHE A 235 14.49 -9.11 -1.35
N ILE A 236 13.61 -9.54 -2.26
CA ILE A 236 12.88 -10.82 -2.14
C ILE A 236 13.85 -12.01 -2.10
N LEU A 237 14.89 -12.01 -2.95
CA LEU A 237 15.95 -13.03 -2.89
C LEU A 237 16.60 -13.09 -1.50
N GLY A 238 16.90 -11.92 -0.90
CA GLY A 238 17.42 -11.85 0.45
C GLY A 238 16.48 -12.49 1.48
N GLN A 239 15.18 -12.19 1.40
CA GLN A 239 14.16 -12.77 2.30
C GLN A 239 14.02 -14.30 2.11
N ILE A 240 14.03 -14.79 0.87
CA ILE A 240 13.95 -16.23 0.60
C ILE A 240 15.20 -16.93 1.12
N TYR A 241 16.39 -16.38 0.94
CA TYR A 241 17.64 -16.95 1.45
C TYR A 241 17.67 -16.97 2.99
N GLU A 242 17.17 -15.91 3.66
CA GLU A 242 17.01 -15.92 5.13
C GLU A 242 16.13 -17.09 5.59
N ASP A 243 15.01 -17.28 4.92
CA ASP A 243 14.04 -18.31 5.26
C ASP A 243 14.54 -19.74 4.96
N LEU A 244 15.43 -19.88 3.97
CA LEU A 244 16.18 -21.13 3.68
C LEU A 244 17.43 -21.32 4.57
N GLY A 245 17.80 -20.32 5.38
CA GLY A 245 18.98 -20.38 6.25
C GLY A 245 20.32 -20.04 5.59
N TYR A 246 20.32 -19.57 4.33
CA TYR A 246 21.53 -19.19 3.59
C TYR A 246 21.96 -17.74 3.90
N LYS A 247 22.54 -17.53 5.09
CA LYS A 247 22.88 -16.20 5.62
C LYS A 247 23.77 -15.36 4.70
N ASP A 248 24.85 -15.94 4.15
CA ASP A 248 25.78 -15.22 3.29
C ASP A 248 25.13 -14.78 1.97
N SER A 249 24.31 -15.65 1.39
CA SER A 249 23.53 -15.34 0.19
C SER A 249 22.48 -14.24 0.45
N ALA A 250 21.84 -14.29 1.60
CA ALA A 250 20.90 -13.27 2.02
C ALA A 250 21.61 -11.92 2.21
N PHE A 251 22.74 -11.92 2.93
CA PHE A 251 23.55 -10.72 3.13
C PHE A 251 23.98 -10.10 1.79
N ALA A 252 24.50 -10.91 0.85
CA ALA A 252 24.90 -10.46 -0.47
C ALA A 252 23.72 -9.91 -1.29
N ALA A 253 22.53 -10.52 -1.19
CA ALA A 253 21.35 -10.05 -1.88
C ALA A 253 20.90 -8.67 -1.36
N TYR A 254 20.89 -8.46 -0.04
CA TYR A 254 20.62 -7.16 0.55
C TYR A 254 21.71 -6.13 0.24
N GLN A 255 22.99 -6.55 0.19
CA GLN A 255 24.07 -5.65 -0.21
C GLN A 255 23.88 -5.13 -1.63
N ASN A 256 23.44 -5.99 -2.56
CA ASN A 256 23.09 -5.54 -3.92
C ASN A 256 21.99 -4.45 -3.93
N VAL A 257 21.01 -4.51 -3.02
CA VAL A 257 20.01 -3.44 -2.89
C VAL A 257 20.63 -2.15 -2.38
N ILE A 258 21.48 -2.24 -1.34
CA ILE A 258 22.18 -1.10 -0.74
C ILE A 258 23.08 -0.39 -1.77
N ASP A 259 23.80 -1.15 -2.57
CA ASP A 259 24.72 -0.65 -3.60
C ASP A 259 23.99 0.06 -4.76
N MET A 260 22.70 -0.19 -4.94
CA MET A 260 21.88 0.56 -5.88
C MET A 260 21.67 2.02 -5.46
N LYS A 261 21.85 2.35 -4.18
CA LYS A 261 21.74 3.72 -3.64
C LYS A 261 20.39 4.38 -4.07
N ARG A 262 20.46 5.56 -4.72
CA ARG A 262 19.29 6.28 -5.24
C ARG A 262 18.59 5.63 -6.44
N LYS A 263 19.15 4.57 -7.01
CA LYS A 263 18.51 3.79 -8.10
C LYS A 263 17.44 2.84 -7.58
N ALA A 264 17.45 2.54 -6.28
CA ALA A 264 16.42 1.77 -5.60
C ALA A 264 15.54 2.71 -4.76
N SER A 265 14.28 2.36 -4.59
CA SER A 265 13.40 3.07 -3.64
C SER A 265 14.00 3.00 -2.24
N ARG A 266 13.97 4.13 -1.53
CA ARG A 266 14.63 4.29 -0.23
C ARG A 266 14.17 3.28 0.81
N GLN A 267 12.91 2.88 0.76
CA GLN A 267 12.36 1.84 1.64
C GLN A 267 13.13 0.51 1.53
N TYR A 268 13.45 0.05 0.32
CA TYR A 268 14.22 -1.21 0.15
C TYR A 268 15.63 -1.08 0.70
N VAL A 269 16.28 0.07 0.49
CA VAL A 269 17.65 0.31 0.99
C VAL A 269 17.66 0.27 2.52
N ILE A 270 16.72 0.95 3.19
CA ILE A 270 16.64 0.98 4.65
C ILE A 270 16.32 -0.40 5.21
N HIS A 271 15.32 -1.09 4.67
CA HIS A 271 15.00 -2.43 5.12
C HIS A 271 16.10 -3.45 4.82
N ALA A 272 16.87 -3.30 3.73
CA ALA A 272 18.06 -4.11 3.48
C ALA A 272 19.15 -3.90 4.56
N HIS A 273 19.39 -2.66 4.99
CA HIS A 273 20.28 -2.38 6.13
C HIS A 273 19.77 -3.05 7.41
N ILE A 274 18.48 -3.01 7.68
CA ILE A 274 17.86 -3.62 8.87
C ILE A 274 18.02 -5.14 8.83
N ARG A 275 17.72 -5.78 7.69
CA ARG A 275 17.87 -7.23 7.53
C ARG A 275 19.32 -7.69 7.69
N GLN A 276 20.28 -7.00 7.09
CA GLN A 276 21.70 -7.28 7.33
C GLN A 276 22.07 -7.14 8.82
N SER A 277 21.51 -6.16 9.50
CA SER A 277 21.79 -5.91 10.92
C SER A 277 21.18 -6.97 11.85
N ALA A 278 20.08 -7.60 11.45
CA ALA A 278 19.52 -8.72 12.21
C ALA A 278 20.47 -9.93 12.23
N GLN A 279 21.34 -10.06 11.20
CA GLN A 279 22.36 -11.10 11.09
C GLN A 279 23.71 -10.72 11.76
N PHE A 280 23.81 -9.50 12.32
CA PHE A 280 25.05 -9.02 12.96
C PHE A 280 25.38 -9.86 14.20
N ASP A 281 26.57 -10.45 14.18
CA ASP A 281 27.14 -11.16 15.33
C ASP A 281 27.76 -10.17 16.30
N ILE A 282 27.24 -10.11 17.51
CA ILE A 282 27.68 -9.15 18.54
C ILE A 282 29.04 -9.53 19.10
N GLU A 283 29.38 -10.82 19.16
CA GLU A 283 30.63 -11.30 19.75
C GLU A 283 31.82 -11.13 18.79
N LYS A 284 31.58 -11.34 17.50
CA LYS A 284 32.63 -11.34 16.47
C LYS A 284 32.62 -10.09 15.58
N GLY A 285 31.52 -9.34 15.57
CA GLY A 285 31.33 -8.21 14.68
C GLY A 285 31.95 -6.92 15.20
N ASP A 286 32.35 -6.04 14.26
CA ASP A 286 32.81 -4.69 14.61
C ASP A 286 31.63 -3.80 15.06
N THR A 287 31.44 -3.73 16.37
CA THR A 287 30.40 -2.93 17.02
C THR A 287 30.58 -1.43 16.73
N LEU A 288 31.82 -0.93 16.61
CA LEU A 288 32.07 0.49 16.36
C LEU A 288 31.66 0.87 14.92
N ALA A 289 32.03 0.05 13.95
CA ALA A 289 31.61 0.25 12.56
C ALA A 289 30.08 0.19 12.44
N TYR A 290 29.42 -0.77 13.13
CA TYR A 290 27.98 -0.87 13.19
C TYR A 290 27.34 0.42 13.70
N LEU A 291 27.76 0.92 14.86
CA LEU A 291 27.25 2.13 15.48
C LEU A 291 27.50 3.37 14.60
N LYS A 292 28.68 3.47 13.97
CA LYS A 292 29.01 4.55 13.03
C LYS A 292 28.07 4.55 11.83
N LYS A 293 27.82 3.37 11.24
CA LYS A 293 26.88 3.18 10.12
C LYS A 293 25.47 3.65 10.51
N TYR A 294 24.96 3.19 11.65
CA TYR A 294 23.61 3.56 12.09
C TYR A 294 23.47 5.02 12.49
N LYS A 295 24.51 5.62 13.08
CA LYS A 295 24.55 7.05 13.36
C LYS A 295 24.41 7.90 12.09
N VAL A 296 25.02 7.46 10.99
CA VAL A 296 24.87 8.11 9.67
C VAL A 296 23.44 7.94 9.15
N LEU A 297 22.89 6.71 9.20
CA LEU A 297 21.52 6.43 8.74
C LEU A 297 20.46 7.25 9.51
N LEU A 298 20.61 7.39 10.82
CA LEU A 298 19.69 8.16 11.68
C LEU A 298 19.76 9.67 11.43
N LYS A 299 20.92 10.21 11.01
CA LYS A 299 21.12 11.63 10.73
C LYS A 299 20.70 12.05 9.33
N ASP A 300 20.64 11.11 8.38
CA ASP A 300 20.28 11.39 7.00
C ASP A 300 18.83 11.85 6.89
N ARG A 301 18.63 13.01 6.26
CA ARG A 301 17.30 13.61 6.09
C ARG A 301 16.37 12.77 5.21
N GLU A 302 16.92 12.05 4.24
CA GLU A 302 16.14 11.14 3.36
C GLU A 302 15.54 9.97 4.16
N ASN A 303 16.07 9.65 5.33
CA ASN A 303 15.60 8.56 6.19
C ASN A 303 14.55 8.96 7.21
N ARG A 304 14.13 10.22 7.27
CA ARG A 304 13.10 10.69 8.22
C ARG A 304 11.81 9.85 8.23
N PRO A 305 11.28 9.39 7.08
CA PRO A 305 10.09 8.53 7.05
C PRO A 305 10.30 7.14 7.67
N TYR A 306 11.56 6.73 7.89
CA TYR A 306 11.96 5.40 8.34
C TYR A 306 12.66 5.41 9.71
N LEU A 307 12.56 6.52 10.44
CA LEU A 307 13.18 6.63 11.77
C LEU A 307 12.56 5.67 12.79
N ASP A 308 11.32 5.28 12.59
CA ASP A 308 10.64 4.26 13.38
C ASP A 308 11.36 2.91 13.34
N VAL A 309 11.58 2.36 12.14
CA VAL A 309 12.26 1.06 11.97
C VAL A 309 13.75 1.15 12.31
N LEU A 310 14.43 2.28 12.03
CA LEU A 310 15.84 2.46 12.36
C LEU A 310 16.06 2.53 13.89
N ASN A 311 15.21 3.25 14.61
CA ASN A 311 15.26 3.28 16.08
C ASN A 311 14.89 1.92 16.69
N HIS A 312 13.91 1.22 16.14
CA HIS A 312 13.61 -0.15 16.55
C HIS A 312 14.84 -1.06 16.45
N GLN A 313 15.55 -1.01 15.32
CA GLN A 313 16.74 -1.83 15.11
C GLN A 313 17.88 -1.47 16.10
N MET A 314 18.04 -0.17 16.41
CA MET A 314 18.98 0.25 17.45
C MET A 314 18.56 -0.24 18.84
N GLY A 315 17.27 -0.25 19.13
CA GLY A 315 16.71 -0.86 20.33
C GLY A 315 17.09 -2.32 20.45
N LEU A 316 16.87 -3.12 19.39
CA LEU A 316 17.24 -4.54 19.32
C LEU A 316 18.75 -4.76 19.51
N PHE A 317 19.58 -3.90 18.91
CA PHE A 317 21.03 -3.99 19.04
C PHE A 317 21.48 -3.78 20.51
N TYR A 318 20.97 -2.75 21.19
CA TYR A 318 21.33 -2.48 22.59
C TYR A 318 20.73 -3.49 23.56
N ASP A 319 19.55 -4.03 23.26
CA ASP A 319 18.91 -5.08 24.05
C ASP A 319 19.72 -6.38 24.01
N LYS A 320 20.13 -6.83 22.84
CA LYS A 320 21.06 -7.96 22.66
C LYS A 320 22.39 -7.75 23.39
N ASN A 321 22.87 -6.52 23.48
CA ASN A 321 24.07 -6.13 24.26
C ASN A 321 23.81 -5.96 25.77
N LYS A 322 22.63 -6.32 26.26
CA LYS A 322 22.22 -6.18 27.68
C LYS A 322 22.25 -4.72 28.20
N LYS A 323 22.27 -3.72 27.31
CA LYS A 323 22.18 -2.30 27.64
C LYS A 323 20.74 -1.83 27.63
N THR A 324 19.92 -2.41 28.52
CA THR A 324 18.45 -2.27 28.57
C THR A 324 17.99 -0.81 28.70
N GLY A 325 18.71 0.01 29.49
CA GLY A 325 18.39 1.43 29.65
C GLY A 325 18.46 2.24 28.35
N ILE A 326 19.43 1.91 27.47
CA ILE A 326 19.58 2.54 26.16
C ILE A 326 18.55 1.94 25.19
N ALA A 327 18.35 0.64 25.22
CA ALA A 327 17.36 -0.06 24.40
C ALA A 327 15.95 0.53 24.59
N LYS A 328 15.51 0.72 25.85
CA LYS A 328 14.23 1.37 26.19
C LYS A 328 14.10 2.77 25.58
N LYS A 329 15.16 3.59 25.57
CA LYS A 329 15.13 4.91 24.92
C LYS A 329 14.88 4.82 23.42
N TYR A 330 15.53 3.88 22.74
CA TYR A 330 15.36 3.69 21.29
C TYR A 330 13.99 3.13 20.94
N TYR A 331 13.47 2.12 21.66
CA TYR A 331 12.11 1.63 21.47
C TYR A 331 11.06 2.72 21.66
N ASN A 332 11.19 3.54 22.71
CA ASN A 332 10.29 4.67 22.93
C ASN A 332 10.40 5.75 21.84
N THR A 333 11.60 5.98 21.28
CA THR A 333 11.81 6.91 20.17
C THR A 333 11.14 6.38 18.91
N SER A 334 11.25 5.07 18.64
CA SER A 334 10.53 4.40 17.56
C SER A 334 9.01 4.59 17.67
N LEU A 335 8.44 4.35 18.85
CA LEU A 335 7.00 4.54 19.10
C LEU A 335 6.54 6.00 18.92
N LYS A 336 7.39 6.99 19.31
CA LYS A 336 7.10 8.43 19.12
C LYS A 336 7.08 8.84 17.65
N SER A 337 7.69 8.08 16.76
CA SER A 337 7.73 8.37 15.31
C SER A 337 6.39 8.16 14.59
N LYS A 338 5.33 7.74 15.32
CA LYS A 338 3.96 7.53 14.78
C LYS A 338 3.94 6.64 13.53
N SER A 339 4.59 5.50 13.61
CA SER A 339 4.57 4.48 12.55
C SER A 339 3.14 4.07 12.18
N LYS A 340 2.94 3.73 10.91
CA LYS A 340 1.72 3.08 10.43
C LYS A 340 1.82 1.55 10.45
N ASP A 341 3.00 1.02 10.69
CA ASP A 341 3.26 -0.42 10.78
C ASP A 341 2.86 -0.93 12.17
N LEU A 342 1.69 -1.52 12.26
CA LEU A 342 1.14 -2.06 13.51
C LEU A 342 2.03 -3.18 14.09
N TYR A 343 2.69 -3.97 13.24
CA TYR A 343 3.57 -5.02 13.73
C TYR A 343 4.86 -4.46 14.33
N LEU A 344 5.42 -3.40 13.75
CA LEU A 344 6.54 -2.66 14.32
C LEU A 344 6.18 -2.07 15.69
N ILE A 345 5.00 -1.46 15.80
CA ILE A 345 4.49 -0.92 17.07
C ILE A 345 4.36 -2.04 18.11
N ALA A 346 3.71 -3.15 17.74
CA ALA A 346 3.58 -4.32 18.60
C ALA A 346 4.95 -4.87 19.03
N SER A 347 5.91 -4.94 18.11
CA SER A 347 7.27 -5.41 18.37
C SER A 347 8.01 -4.53 19.40
N ASN A 348 7.88 -3.20 19.29
CA ASN A 348 8.44 -2.27 20.27
C ASN A 348 7.83 -2.47 21.67
N TYR A 349 6.49 -2.56 21.75
CA TYR A 349 5.81 -2.80 23.01
C TYR A 349 6.15 -4.17 23.61
N ARG A 350 6.23 -5.22 22.81
CA ARG A 350 6.66 -6.56 23.26
C ARG A 350 8.06 -6.52 23.84
N ASN A 351 9.03 -5.92 23.12
CA ASN A 351 10.40 -5.86 23.58
C ASN A 351 10.53 -5.03 24.88
N LEU A 352 9.79 -3.93 25.00
CA LEU A 352 9.70 -3.17 26.25
C LEU A 352 9.10 -4.01 27.38
N ALA A 353 8.02 -4.76 27.10
CA ALA A 353 7.40 -5.65 28.07
C ALA A 353 8.37 -6.73 28.55
N ASP A 354 9.12 -7.36 27.65
CA ASP A 354 10.11 -8.38 27.99
C ASP A 354 11.27 -7.78 28.81
N VAL A 355 11.75 -6.58 28.49
CA VAL A 355 12.77 -5.88 29.29
C VAL A 355 12.27 -5.59 30.71
N TYR A 356 11.05 -5.04 30.87
CA TYR A 356 10.48 -4.79 32.20
C TYR A 356 10.17 -6.07 32.97
N PHE A 357 9.75 -7.11 32.27
CA PHE A 357 9.55 -8.43 32.87
C PHE A 357 10.85 -8.99 33.46
N ASN A 358 11.96 -8.91 32.70
CA ASN A 358 13.28 -9.34 33.16
C ASN A 358 13.84 -8.47 34.31
N GLU A 359 13.38 -7.22 34.42
CA GLU A 359 13.69 -6.33 35.54
C GLU A 359 12.76 -6.55 36.76
N ALA A 360 11.91 -7.59 36.74
CA ALA A 360 10.91 -7.90 37.77
C ALA A 360 9.87 -6.76 38.01
N LYS A 361 9.63 -5.89 37.01
CA LYS A 361 8.63 -4.82 37.06
C LYS A 361 7.33 -5.29 36.37
N TYR A 362 6.66 -6.22 37.00
CA TYR A 362 5.56 -6.98 36.37
C TYR A 362 4.33 -6.14 36.05
N VAL A 363 3.98 -5.15 36.88
CA VAL A 363 2.88 -4.20 36.61
C VAL A 363 3.12 -3.44 35.30
N THR A 364 4.34 -2.92 35.13
CA THR A 364 4.71 -2.18 33.92
C THR A 364 4.78 -3.12 32.72
N ALA A 365 5.36 -4.30 32.87
CA ALA A 365 5.41 -5.32 31.81
C ALA A 365 4.01 -5.71 31.34
N GLY A 366 3.05 -5.89 32.26
CA GLY A 366 1.66 -6.19 31.95
C GLY A 366 1.01 -5.14 31.05
N LYS A 367 1.17 -3.84 31.38
CA LYS A 367 0.67 -2.73 30.57
C LYS A 367 1.24 -2.70 29.15
N TYR A 368 2.52 -3.05 29.00
CA TYR A 368 3.16 -3.16 27.69
C TYR A 368 2.71 -4.41 26.91
N PHE A 369 2.43 -5.55 27.57
CA PHE A 369 1.81 -6.72 26.92
C PHE A 369 0.40 -6.41 26.43
N ASP A 370 -0.41 -5.66 27.21
CA ASP A 370 -1.73 -5.21 26.79
C ASP A 370 -1.63 -4.31 25.53
N SER A 371 -0.69 -3.36 25.53
CA SER A 371 -0.40 -2.52 24.35
C SER A 371 0.09 -3.33 23.14
N THR A 372 0.84 -4.41 23.36
CA THR A 372 1.28 -5.32 22.29
C THR A 372 0.08 -6.00 21.66
N MET A 373 -0.83 -6.56 22.46
CA MET A 373 -2.02 -7.26 21.96
C MET A 373 -2.95 -6.36 21.16
N THR A 374 -3.08 -5.09 21.55
CA THR A 374 -3.91 -4.11 20.82
C THR A 374 -3.44 -3.91 19.37
N ASN A 375 -2.15 -4.10 19.08
CA ASN A 375 -1.53 -3.88 17.78
C ASN A 375 -1.27 -5.17 17.00
N LEU A 376 -1.60 -6.34 17.54
CA LEU A 376 -1.46 -7.64 16.87
C LEU A 376 -2.80 -8.14 16.34
N LYS A 377 -2.76 -8.95 15.29
CA LYS A 377 -3.96 -9.67 14.79
C LYS A 377 -4.40 -10.72 15.84
N PRO A 378 -5.66 -10.70 16.32
CA PRO A 378 -6.14 -11.56 17.40
C PRO A 378 -5.99 -13.07 17.15
N ARG A 379 -5.98 -13.50 15.87
CA ARG A 379 -5.82 -14.91 15.47
C ARG A 379 -4.38 -15.34 15.27
N SER A 380 -3.40 -14.43 15.38
CA SER A 380 -1.99 -14.77 15.19
C SER A 380 -1.47 -15.63 16.33
N ARG A 381 -0.48 -16.48 16.02
CA ARG A 381 0.20 -17.32 17.02
C ARG A 381 0.85 -16.46 18.11
N GLU A 382 1.46 -15.34 17.71
CA GLU A 382 2.13 -14.42 18.61
C GLU A 382 1.14 -13.77 19.60
N PHE A 383 -0.02 -13.31 19.12
CA PHE A 383 -1.08 -12.80 20.00
C PHE A 383 -1.48 -13.81 21.08
N LYS A 384 -1.68 -15.07 20.69
CA LYS A 384 -2.05 -16.15 21.64
C LYS A 384 -0.98 -16.39 22.69
N LEU A 385 0.30 -16.36 22.29
CA LEU A 385 1.42 -16.52 23.21
C LEU A 385 1.53 -15.36 24.22
N ILE A 386 1.42 -14.12 23.73
CA ILE A 386 1.46 -12.92 24.56
C ILE A 386 0.27 -12.88 25.51
N LYS A 387 -0.92 -13.21 25.03
CA LYS A 387 -2.13 -13.30 25.85
C LYS A 387 -1.95 -14.28 27.00
N LYS A 388 -1.46 -15.49 26.72
CA LYS A 388 -1.19 -16.50 27.75
C LYS A 388 -0.15 -15.99 28.77
N LYS A 389 0.93 -15.34 28.30
CA LYS A 389 1.96 -14.76 29.19
C LYS A 389 1.37 -13.67 30.08
N ARG A 390 0.49 -12.80 29.54
CA ARG A 390 -0.20 -11.73 30.27
C ARG A 390 -1.19 -12.29 31.31
N GLU A 391 -1.95 -13.32 30.95
CA GLU A 391 -2.88 -13.99 31.85
C GLU A 391 -2.15 -14.63 33.04
N ASN A 392 -1.04 -15.31 32.80
CA ASN A 392 -0.22 -15.92 33.87
C ASN A 392 0.40 -14.87 34.82
N LEU A 393 0.50 -13.61 34.40
CA LEU A 393 1.00 -12.53 35.25
C LEU A 393 -0.09 -11.84 36.06
N ALA A 394 -1.36 -12.17 35.87
CA ALA A 394 -2.47 -11.41 36.46
C ALA A 394 -2.41 -11.37 37.98
N ASP A 395 -2.17 -12.50 38.64
CA ASP A 395 -2.07 -12.58 40.10
C ASP A 395 -0.83 -11.85 40.61
N VAL A 396 0.32 -12.03 39.95
CA VAL A 396 1.57 -11.36 40.32
C VAL A 396 1.40 -9.85 40.25
N ILE A 397 0.80 -9.32 39.19
CA ILE A 397 0.53 -7.89 39.02
C ILE A 397 -0.38 -7.39 40.13
N LYS A 398 -1.46 -8.14 40.45
CA LYS A 398 -2.40 -7.78 41.51
C LYS A 398 -1.70 -7.65 42.87
N TYR A 399 -0.89 -8.65 43.23
CA TYR A 399 -0.19 -8.59 44.52
C TYR A 399 0.93 -7.57 44.55
N GLU A 400 1.64 -7.33 43.46
CA GLU A 400 2.64 -6.27 43.35
C GLU A 400 2.00 -4.88 43.45
N GLU A 401 0.85 -4.65 42.83
CA GLU A 401 0.11 -3.39 42.96
C GLU A 401 -0.36 -3.15 44.41
N ILE A 402 -0.83 -4.20 45.10
CA ILE A 402 -1.19 -4.12 46.53
C ILE A 402 0.05 -3.76 47.36
N ALA A 403 1.15 -4.47 47.19
CA ALA A 403 2.39 -4.22 47.91
C ALA A 403 2.92 -2.80 47.69
N GLN A 404 2.99 -2.34 46.42
CA GLN A 404 3.45 -0.97 46.12
C GLN A 404 2.53 0.10 46.71
N ARG A 405 1.22 -0.13 46.72
CA ARG A 405 0.26 0.76 47.36
C ARG A 405 0.47 0.80 48.88
N ASP A 406 0.59 -0.36 49.48
CA ASP A 406 0.72 -0.47 50.94
C ASP A 406 2.08 0.08 51.40
N ASP A 407 3.18 -0.15 50.68
CA ASP A 407 4.49 0.48 50.90
C ASP A 407 4.42 2.03 50.79
N SER A 408 3.67 2.54 49.83
CA SER A 408 3.45 3.99 49.69
C SER A 408 2.69 4.57 50.89
N ILE A 409 1.66 3.84 51.36
CA ILE A 409 0.87 4.24 52.55
C ILE A 409 1.75 4.20 53.79
N LEU A 410 2.51 3.13 54.01
CA LEU A 410 3.43 2.98 55.11
C LEU A 410 4.50 4.07 55.12
N LYS A 411 5.07 4.36 53.95
CA LYS A 411 6.06 5.45 53.82
C LYS A 411 5.48 6.78 54.28
N ILE A 412 4.25 7.12 53.87
CA ILE A 412 3.60 8.36 54.26
C ILE A 412 3.24 8.33 55.77
N ALA A 413 2.79 7.19 56.29
CA ALA A 413 2.41 7.01 57.68
C ALA A 413 3.62 7.25 58.64
N LEU A 414 4.81 6.77 58.22
CA LEU A 414 6.06 6.91 59.00
C LEU A 414 6.74 8.28 58.91
N MET A 415 6.29 9.18 58.02
CA MET A 415 6.81 10.54 57.92
C MET A 415 6.39 11.38 59.13
N SER A 416 7.26 12.29 59.56
CA SER A 416 6.91 13.34 60.51
C SER A 416 5.84 14.29 59.92
N ASP A 417 5.16 15.05 60.75
CA ASP A 417 4.10 15.98 60.32
C ASP A 417 4.63 17.06 59.36
N VAL A 418 5.86 17.51 59.58
CA VAL A 418 6.54 18.48 58.69
C VAL A 418 6.84 17.86 57.32
N GLU A 419 7.32 16.62 57.29
CA GLU A 419 7.58 15.90 56.02
C GLU A 419 6.30 15.58 55.27
N LYS A 420 5.21 15.22 55.97
CA LYS A 420 3.88 15.02 55.36
C LYS A 420 3.39 16.28 54.69
N GLU A 421 3.50 17.44 55.38
CA GLU A 421 3.08 18.72 54.83
C GLU A 421 3.85 19.07 53.55
N SER A 422 5.19 18.88 53.58
CA SER A 422 6.05 19.08 52.40
C SER A 422 5.66 18.14 51.24
N TYR A 423 5.47 16.85 51.53
CA TYR A 423 5.08 15.83 50.54
C TYR A 423 3.75 16.17 49.88
N TYR A 424 2.72 16.56 50.66
CA TYR A 424 1.43 16.92 50.09
C TYR A 424 1.48 18.25 49.32
N LYS A 425 2.29 19.22 49.72
CA LYS A 425 2.51 20.45 48.94
C LYS A 425 3.13 20.14 47.58
N GLU A 426 4.18 19.33 47.52
CA GLU A 426 4.77 18.89 46.25
C GLU A 426 3.81 18.08 45.39
N TYR A 427 3.04 17.21 46.00
CA TYR A 427 2.03 16.40 45.28
C TYR A 427 0.94 17.27 44.68
N ILE A 428 0.42 18.24 45.40
CA ILE A 428 -0.57 19.21 44.93
C ILE A 428 -0.02 20.05 43.76
N GLU A 429 1.23 20.52 43.87
CA GLU A 429 1.87 21.25 42.78
C GLU A 429 2.05 20.41 41.54
N LYS A 430 2.40 19.15 41.71
CA LYS A 430 2.50 18.20 40.60
C LYS A 430 1.15 17.97 39.93
N LEU A 431 0.09 17.75 40.69
CA LEU A 431 -1.28 17.60 40.15
C LEU A 431 -1.72 18.86 39.40
N LYS A 432 -1.47 20.06 39.95
CA LYS A 432 -1.79 21.32 39.25
C LYS A 432 -1.09 21.42 37.90
N LYS A 433 0.22 21.07 37.84
CA LYS A 433 0.97 21.05 36.58
C LYS A 433 0.47 20.02 35.59
N GLU A 434 0.04 18.85 36.06
CA GLU A 434 -0.57 17.81 35.22
C GLU A 434 -1.93 18.25 34.67
N ASP A 435 -2.76 18.86 35.49
CA ASP A 435 -4.06 19.40 35.09
C ASP A 435 -3.93 20.56 34.09
N GLU A 436 -2.98 21.47 34.30
CA GLU A 436 -2.66 22.55 33.36
C GLU A 436 -2.16 21.99 32.02
N ALA A 437 -1.29 21.00 32.08
CA ALA A 437 -0.79 20.33 30.88
C ALA A 437 -1.90 19.58 30.12
N ALA A 438 -2.84 18.98 30.86
CA ALA A 438 -4.02 18.32 30.27
C ALA A 438 -4.96 19.32 29.61
N LYS A 439 -5.24 20.45 30.29
CA LYS A 439 -6.05 21.55 29.72
C LYS A 439 -5.41 22.12 28.45
N LEU A 440 -4.10 22.37 28.48
CA LEU A 440 -3.36 22.89 27.34
C LEU A 440 -3.34 21.90 26.14
N ARG A 441 -3.37 20.59 26.42
CA ARG A 441 -3.50 19.56 25.36
C ARG A 441 -4.90 19.59 24.74
N LEU A 442 -5.94 19.66 25.54
CA LEU A 442 -7.32 19.77 25.08
C LEU A 442 -7.54 21.03 24.24
N GLU A 443 -7.07 22.19 24.70
CA GLU A 443 -7.13 23.45 23.95
C GLU A 443 -6.38 23.37 22.60
N LYS A 444 -5.21 22.73 22.58
CA LYS A 444 -4.46 22.51 21.33
C LYS A 444 -5.16 21.55 20.38
N GLU A 445 -5.85 20.55 20.88
CA GLU A 445 -6.64 19.62 20.05
C GLU A 445 -7.89 20.31 19.50
N GLU A 446 -8.57 21.11 20.31
CA GLU A 446 -9.71 21.92 19.88
C GLU A 446 -9.31 22.99 18.85
N ALA A 447 -8.20 23.68 19.06
CA ALA A 447 -7.66 24.64 18.09
C ALA A 447 -7.28 24.00 16.76
N LYS A 448 -6.70 22.78 16.78
CA LYS A 448 -6.41 22.01 15.57
C LYS A 448 -7.69 21.57 14.85
N ALA A 449 -8.69 21.13 15.59
CA ALA A 449 -9.99 20.75 15.03
C ALA A 449 -10.70 21.95 14.37
N GLN A 450 -10.60 23.13 15.00
CA GLN A 450 -11.16 24.38 14.43
C GLN A 450 -10.40 24.85 13.18
N THR A 451 -9.06 24.70 13.17
CA THR A 451 -8.24 25.06 11.98
C THR A 451 -8.51 24.13 10.81
N GLN A 452 -8.70 22.84 11.06
CA GLN A 452 -9.08 21.87 10.02
C GLN A 452 -10.48 22.12 9.48
N SER A 453 -11.42 22.55 10.32
CA SER A 453 -12.78 22.90 9.87
C SER A 453 -12.81 24.20 9.06
N LYS A 454 -11.95 25.17 9.35
CA LYS A 454 -11.78 26.41 8.55
C LYS A 454 -11.12 26.14 7.21
N ALA A 455 -10.04 25.36 7.18
CA ALA A 455 -9.36 24.97 5.93
C ALA A 455 -10.24 24.09 5.02
N GLY A 456 -11.16 23.30 5.59
CA GLY A 456 -12.17 22.57 4.85
C GLY A 456 -13.23 23.50 4.21
N LYS A 457 -13.61 24.58 4.90
CA LYS A 457 -14.55 25.57 4.37
C LYS A 457 -13.92 26.49 3.30
N GLU A 458 -12.66 26.87 3.45
CA GLU A 458 -11.93 27.65 2.43
C GLU A 458 -11.69 26.84 1.15
N LYS A 459 -11.40 25.52 1.27
CA LYS A 459 -11.32 24.63 0.11
C LYS A 459 -12.67 24.42 -0.61
N LEU A 460 -13.76 24.45 0.11
CA LEU A 460 -15.11 24.36 -0.47
C LEU A 460 -15.48 25.66 -1.22
N ASN A 461 -15.16 26.83 -0.64
CA ASN A 461 -15.41 28.13 -1.28
C ASN A 461 -14.49 28.39 -2.49
N SER A 462 -13.26 27.85 -2.53
CA SER A 462 -12.39 27.98 -3.70
C SER A 462 -12.79 27.08 -4.87
N LEU A 463 -13.54 26.01 -4.62
CA LEU A 463 -14.11 25.15 -5.66
C LEU A 463 -15.39 25.74 -6.29
N GLU A 464 -16.11 26.60 -5.56
CA GLU A 464 -17.30 27.30 -6.10
C GLU A 464 -16.95 28.53 -6.97
N THR A 465 -15.75 29.07 -6.89
CA THR A 465 -15.33 30.26 -7.65
C THR A 465 -14.72 29.96 -9.02
N ASP A 466 -14.26 28.77 -9.28
CA ASP A 466 -13.65 28.40 -10.58
C ASP A 466 -14.64 27.87 -11.63
N ASP A 467 -15.88 27.52 -11.25
CA ASP A 467 -16.90 27.00 -12.18
C ASP A 467 -17.86 28.08 -12.76
N MET A 468 -17.63 29.37 -12.48
CA MET A 468 -18.55 30.45 -12.93
C MET A 468 -18.15 31.21 -14.20
N ALA A 469 -17.20 30.72 -14.97
CA ALA A 469 -16.75 31.40 -16.18
C ALA A 469 -16.95 30.60 -17.48
N THR A 470 -18.08 29.94 -17.68
CA THR A 470 -18.61 29.68 -19.07
C THR A 470 -19.89 28.84 -18.99
N SER A 471 -21.06 29.49 -18.99
CA SER A 471 -22.24 29.03 -19.73
C SER A 471 -23.43 29.96 -19.47
N LYS A 472 -23.77 30.77 -20.43
CA LYS A 472 -25.11 31.39 -20.55
C LYS A 472 -26.07 30.33 -21.13
N GLY A 473 -27.14 30.00 -20.43
CA GLY A 473 -28.24 29.24 -21.03
C GLY A 473 -29.19 28.56 -20.06
N ASN A 474 -30.13 29.30 -19.53
CA ASN A 474 -31.55 28.96 -19.25
C ASN A 474 -32.00 27.75 -18.44
N LYS A 475 -32.73 28.10 -17.37
CA LYS A 475 -33.94 27.49 -16.78
C LYS A 475 -33.80 26.45 -15.66
N SER A 476 -34.28 26.93 -14.48
CA SER A 476 -35.00 26.22 -13.42
C SER A 476 -34.32 24.99 -12.79
N ALA A 477 -33.59 25.27 -11.70
CA ALA A 477 -33.18 24.24 -10.74
C ALA A 477 -34.15 24.19 -9.56
N PRO A 478 -34.57 22.99 -9.08
CA PRO A 478 -35.27 22.86 -7.81
C PRO A 478 -34.28 23.03 -6.67
N LYS A 479 -34.74 23.70 -5.61
CA LYS A 479 -34.00 23.90 -4.36
C LYS A 479 -33.55 22.56 -3.78
N ALA A 480 -32.25 22.26 -3.86
CA ALA A 480 -31.67 21.11 -3.18
C ALA A 480 -31.56 21.38 -1.68
N ASN A 481 -32.16 20.51 -0.93
CA ASN A 481 -32.17 20.46 0.53
C ASN A 481 -30.78 20.07 1.04
N ILE A 482 -30.07 20.97 1.75
CA ILE A 482 -28.68 20.79 2.24
C ILE A 482 -28.66 19.87 3.48
N ASN A 483 -29.28 18.71 3.42
CA ASN A 483 -29.29 17.77 4.54
C ASN A 483 -28.82 16.34 4.22
N SER A 484 -28.07 16.12 3.14
CA SER A 484 -27.69 14.74 2.77
C SER A 484 -26.20 14.51 2.48
N ALA A 485 -25.28 15.24 3.14
CA ALA A 485 -23.83 15.05 2.93
C ALA A 485 -23.07 14.49 4.16
N PHE A 486 -23.73 13.65 4.98
CA PHE A 486 -23.05 12.83 5.98
C PHE A 486 -23.57 11.39 5.90
N ILE A 487 -23.15 10.69 4.87
CA ILE A 487 -23.34 9.25 4.77
C ILE A 487 -22.33 8.61 5.73
N THR A 488 -22.79 8.28 6.93
CA THR A 488 -22.11 7.30 7.79
C THR A 488 -22.09 5.96 7.07
N LYS A 489 -20.94 5.27 7.09
CA LYS A 489 -20.87 3.90 6.59
C LYS A 489 -21.95 3.05 7.26
N PRO A 490 -22.66 2.19 6.53
CA PRO A 490 -23.65 1.29 7.14
C PRO A 490 -22.93 0.38 8.14
N GLY A 491 -23.22 0.56 9.44
CA GLY A 491 -22.63 -0.25 10.51
C GLY A 491 -22.06 0.53 11.69
N ASP A 492 -21.84 1.84 11.59
CA ASP A 492 -21.38 2.64 12.72
C ASP A 492 -22.57 3.09 13.58
N PHE A 493 -22.57 2.60 14.83
CA PHE A 493 -23.61 2.97 15.80
C PHE A 493 -23.46 4.46 16.16
N TYR A 494 -24.57 5.21 16.14
CA TYR A 494 -24.65 6.67 16.32
C TYR A 494 -23.77 7.21 17.47
N PHE A 495 -23.71 6.51 18.60
CA PHE A 495 -22.95 6.94 19.78
C PHE A 495 -21.42 6.78 19.67
N TYR A 496 -20.92 6.07 18.68
CA TYR A 496 -19.47 5.94 18.46
C TYR A 496 -18.87 7.06 17.61
N ASN A 497 -19.73 7.93 17.04
CA ASN A 497 -19.25 9.10 16.30
C ASN A 497 -19.40 10.36 17.17
N PRO A 498 -18.29 10.93 17.72
CA PRO A 498 -18.33 12.10 18.59
C PRO A 498 -19.02 13.32 17.95
N ASN A 499 -18.92 13.45 16.62
CA ASN A 499 -19.51 14.58 15.89
C ASN A 499 -21.04 14.47 15.79
N THR A 500 -21.57 13.28 15.55
CA THR A 500 -23.03 13.06 15.53
C THR A 500 -23.66 13.22 16.92
N VAL A 501 -22.94 12.78 17.96
CA VAL A 501 -23.36 12.98 19.36
C VAL A 501 -23.34 14.47 19.71
N LEU A 502 -22.34 15.24 19.26
CA LEU A 502 -22.24 16.69 19.50
C LEU A 502 -23.34 17.47 18.79
N ILE A 503 -23.67 17.11 17.55
CA ILE A 503 -24.78 17.71 16.78
C ILE A 503 -26.11 17.38 17.45
N GLY A 504 -26.33 16.10 17.81
CA GLY A 504 -27.55 15.68 18.51
C GLY A 504 -27.73 16.36 19.86
N LYS A 505 -26.64 16.57 20.63
CA LYS A 505 -26.68 17.35 21.88
C LYS A 505 -27.04 18.82 21.63
N LYS A 506 -26.50 19.46 20.58
CA LYS A 506 -26.85 20.84 20.22
C LYS A 506 -28.32 20.96 19.79
N GLU A 507 -28.80 20.06 18.96
CA GLU A 507 -30.21 20.03 18.54
C GLU A 507 -31.15 19.76 19.70
N PHE A 508 -30.77 18.87 20.62
CA PHE A 508 -31.54 18.60 21.83
C PHE A 508 -31.64 19.84 22.72
N ILE A 509 -30.50 20.52 22.96
CA ILE A 509 -30.48 21.76 23.76
C ILE A 509 -31.28 22.89 23.09
N SER A 510 -31.21 23.00 21.76
CA SER A 510 -31.97 23.98 20.98
C SER A 510 -33.47 23.74 21.05
N LYS A 511 -33.90 22.48 21.03
CA LYS A 511 -35.32 22.08 21.01
C LYS A 511 -35.98 21.99 22.40
N TRP A 512 -35.19 21.60 23.42
CA TRP A 512 -35.70 21.20 24.74
C TRP A 512 -35.05 21.97 25.90
N GLY A 513 -34.12 22.90 25.62
CA GLY A 513 -33.42 23.68 26.64
C GLY A 513 -32.37 22.85 27.45
N LYS A 514 -31.58 23.54 28.27
CA LYS A 514 -30.69 22.88 29.25
C LYS A 514 -31.52 22.35 30.41
N ARG A 515 -31.85 21.06 30.40
CA ARG A 515 -32.44 20.40 31.57
C ARG A 515 -31.30 19.99 32.51
N MET A 516 -31.27 20.61 33.70
CA MET A 516 -30.46 20.12 34.80
C MET A 516 -31.18 18.94 35.45
N HIS A 517 -30.50 17.82 35.60
CA HIS A 517 -30.98 16.75 36.45
C HIS A 517 -30.97 17.26 37.90
N LYS A 518 -32.12 17.21 38.55
CA LYS A 518 -32.21 17.31 40.00
C LYS A 518 -31.81 16.00 40.63
#